data_553edd552a1a6ac4d91df0c797df3efc
#
_entry.id   553edd552a1a6ac4d91df0c797df3efc
#
_cell.length_a   1.000
_cell.length_b   1.000
_cell.length_c   1.000
_cell.angle_alpha   90.00
_cell.angle_beta   90.00
_cell.angle_gamma   90.00
#
_symmetry.space_group_name_H-M   'P 1'
#
loop_
_entity.id
_entity.type
_entity.pdbx_description
1 polymer ?
#
loop_
_entity_poly.entity_id
_entity_poly.type
_entity_poly.pdbx_seq_one_letter_code
_entity_poly.pdbx_strand_id
1 'polypeptide(L)'
;VSTEWGIRTELEISHNDEVEPVLRSLLRRIPCGPQVLCDTARECSAVWSIRLILETYDWEAPIIIFYQDILQYAAQIHADIGVENSLYMTEEPEDDFEAFGPLKNVFENARTLTLKNAFGNTQTVMKAYLTLIGDSFDTGLVTKQIGMTPDNLRRPDEVLGNGMLFGHTEWGIATELEVCDHVGPLLRKLFDRIPCGPQALYEVARTHTAEWHILILVKMYEKKFPALYFPRDVIRYIAQLHGAIGFDDYFLF
;
A
#
# COMPACT_ATOMS: atom_id res chain seq x y z
N VAL A 1 -15.84 26.23 14.65
CA VAL A 1 -14.65 25.84 15.44
C VAL A 1 -14.61 24.33 15.39
N SER A 2 -13.60 23.74 14.77
CA SER A 2 -13.36 22.31 14.85
C SER A 2 -12.61 22.03 16.16
N THR A 3 -13.08 21.06 16.92
CA THR A 3 -12.38 20.56 18.09
C THR A 3 -11.79 19.21 17.74
N GLU A 4 -10.48 19.08 17.88
CA GLU A 4 -9.79 17.80 17.71
C GLU A 4 -9.46 17.23 19.08
N TRP A 5 -9.69 15.95 19.24
CA TRP A 5 -9.26 15.17 20.38
C TRP A 5 -8.59 13.89 19.88
N GLY A 6 -7.51 13.50 20.48
CA GLY A 6 -6.78 12.34 20.00
C GLY A 6 -5.78 11.77 21.00
N ILE A 7 -5.29 10.59 20.68
CA ILE A 7 -4.19 9.92 21.35
C ILE A 7 -3.00 9.95 20.39
N ARG A 8 -1.86 10.39 20.87
CA ARG A 8 -0.61 10.44 20.10
C ARG A 8 0.40 9.49 20.70
N THR A 9 1.17 8.84 19.85
CA THR A 9 2.38 8.12 20.21
C THR A 9 3.51 8.60 19.31
N GLU A 10 4.72 8.63 19.84
CA GLU A 10 5.93 8.94 19.12
C GLU A 10 6.91 7.78 19.33
N LEU A 11 7.60 7.39 18.29
CA LEU A 11 8.62 6.36 18.34
C LEU A 11 9.68 6.67 17.29
N GLU A 12 10.94 6.53 17.65
CA GLU A 12 12.03 6.49 16.68
C GLU A 12 12.11 5.08 16.10
N ILE A 13 12.08 4.98 14.78
CA ILE A 13 12.22 3.73 14.04
C ILE A 13 13.36 3.88 13.04
N SER A 14 14.15 2.83 12.84
CA SER A 14 15.18 2.81 11.80
C SER A 14 14.57 2.54 10.42
N HIS A 15 15.32 2.85 9.36
CA HIS A 15 14.82 2.78 7.98
C HIS A 15 14.34 1.38 7.55
N ASN A 16 14.84 0.31 8.17
CA ASN A 16 14.42 -1.06 7.89
C ASN A 16 13.30 -1.55 8.81
N ASP A 17 12.82 -0.71 9.75
CA ASP A 17 11.79 -1.09 10.67
C ASP A 17 10.40 -0.88 10.05
N GLU A 18 9.48 -1.77 10.39
CA GLU A 18 8.08 -1.63 10.01
C GLU A 18 7.35 -0.65 10.93
N VAL A 19 6.42 0.10 10.37
CA VAL A 19 5.57 1.04 11.10
C VAL A 19 4.51 0.33 11.96
N GLU A 20 4.23 -0.94 11.69
CA GLU A 20 3.21 -1.73 12.37
C GLU A 20 3.31 -1.72 13.90
N PRO A 21 4.48 -1.92 14.54
CA PRO A 21 4.60 -1.91 16.01
C PRO A 21 4.12 -0.60 16.63
N VAL A 22 4.36 0.53 15.95
CA VAL A 22 3.90 1.87 16.38
C VAL A 22 2.39 1.94 16.38
N LEU A 23 1.77 1.51 15.27
CA LEU A 23 0.31 1.50 15.13
C LEU A 23 -0.35 0.57 16.15
N ARG A 24 0.19 -0.63 16.36
CA ARG A 24 -0.30 -1.54 17.41
C ARG A 24 -0.16 -0.96 18.80
N SER A 25 0.94 -0.26 19.09
CA SER A 25 1.12 0.44 20.36
C SER A 25 0.08 1.53 20.55
N LEU A 26 -0.20 2.32 19.52
CA LEU A 26 -1.24 3.34 19.54
C LEU A 26 -2.62 2.73 19.83
N LEU A 27 -3.01 1.69 19.11
CA LEU A 27 -4.31 1.06 19.27
C LEU A 27 -4.50 0.44 20.66
N ARG A 28 -3.44 -0.14 21.26
CA ARG A 28 -3.46 -0.68 22.64
C ARG A 28 -3.69 0.38 23.71
N ARG A 29 -3.38 1.65 23.43
CA ARG A 29 -3.59 2.76 24.37
C ARG A 29 -5.05 3.25 24.39
N ILE A 30 -5.87 2.81 23.45
CA ILE A 30 -7.29 3.15 23.42
C ILE A 30 -8.00 2.31 24.49
N PRO A 31 -8.57 2.94 25.54
CA PRO A 31 -9.07 2.20 26.72
C PRO A 31 -10.44 1.55 26.50
N CYS A 32 -11.03 1.72 25.32
CA CYS A 32 -12.38 1.24 25.02
C CYS A 32 -12.41 0.45 23.70
N GLY A 33 -13.43 -0.39 23.54
CA GLY A 33 -13.59 -1.16 22.31
C GLY A 33 -14.12 -0.32 21.13
N PRO A 34 -14.04 -0.87 19.90
CA PRO A 34 -14.47 -0.17 18.68
C PRO A 34 -15.89 0.34 18.71
N GLN A 35 -16.82 -0.39 19.34
CA GLN A 35 -18.22 0.03 19.43
C GLN A 35 -18.38 1.35 20.18
N VAL A 36 -17.67 1.52 21.30
CA VAL A 36 -17.72 2.76 22.11
C VAL A 36 -17.22 3.94 21.30
N LEU A 37 -16.15 3.74 20.50
CA LEU A 37 -15.63 4.78 19.62
C LEU A 37 -16.66 5.15 18.53
N CYS A 38 -17.33 4.18 17.92
CA CYS A 38 -18.37 4.44 16.93
C CYS A 38 -19.54 5.23 17.53
N ASP A 39 -19.98 4.86 18.72
CA ASP A 39 -21.09 5.53 19.39
C ASP A 39 -20.73 6.96 19.78
N THR A 40 -19.53 7.16 20.32
CA THR A 40 -18.98 8.50 20.62
C THR A 40 -18.89 9.38 19.37
N ALA A 41 -18.38 8.83 18.26
CA ALA A 41 -18.30 9.57 17.00
C ALA A 41 -19.71 9.99 16.51
N ARG A 42 -20.69 9.10 16.63
CA ARG A 42 -22.08 9.38 16.24
C ARG A 42 -22.71 10.45 17.12
N GLU A 43 -22.56 10.35 18.43
CA GLU A 43 -23.09 11.33 19.39
C GLU A 43 -22.48 12.71 19.21
N CYS A 44 -21.19 12.77 18.94
CA CYS A 44 -20.46 14.03 18.75
C CYS A 44 -20.51 14.57 17.31
N SER A 45 -21.13 13.85 16.37
CA SER A 45 -21.07 14.15 14.93
C SER A 45 -19.62 14.29 14.43
N ALA A 46 -18.74 13.43 14.93
CA ALA A 46 -17.30 13.43 14.70
C ALA A 46 -16.87 12.29 13.77
N VAL A 47 -15.64 12.33 13.36
CA VAL A 47 -15.01 11.33 12.51
C VAL A 47 -13.69 10.91 13.15
N TRP A 48 -13.44 9.61 13.20
CA TRP A 48 -12.13 9.10 13.57
C TRP A 48 -11.17 9.13 12.38
N SER A 49 -9.93 9.49 12.66
CA SER A 49 -8.83 9.40 11.70
C SER A 49 -7.61 8.81 12.40
N ILE A 50 -6.98 7.85 11.76
CA ILE A 50 -5.65 7.34 12.14
C ILE A 50 -4.67 8.08 11.25
N ARG A 51 -3.77 8.87 11.83
CA ARG A 51 -2.74 9.59 11.09
C ARG A 51 -1.37 9.07 11.49
N LEU A 52 -0.61 8.68 10.48
CA LEU A 52 0.79 8.34 10.57
C LEU A 52 1.57 9.53 10.01
N ILE A 53 2.37 10.16 10.85
CA ILE A 53 3.25 11.25 10.46
C ILE A 53 4.66 10.71 10.56
N LEU A 54 5.35 10.67 9.42
CA LEU A 54 6.71 10.20 9.29
C LEU A 54 7.62 11.40 9.05
N GLU A 55 8.72 11.43 9.78
CA GLU A 55 9.86 12.31 9.50
C GLU A 55 11.01 11.42 9.10
N THR A 56 11.38 11.46 7.83
CA THR A 56 12.44 10.62 7.28
C THR A 56 13.64 11.46 6.94
N TYR A 57 14.83 10.92 7.16
CA TYR A 57 16.10 11.58 6.92
C TYR A 57 16.88 10.78 5.88
N ASP A 58 17.52 11.48 4.96
CA ASP A 58 18.47 10.91 4.01
C ASP A 58 17.97 9.70 3.19
N TRP A 59 16.72 9.78 2.70
CA TRP A 59 16.08 8.75 1.85
C TRP A 59 15.75 7.42 2.55
N GLU A 60 15.91 7.35 3.84
CA GLU A 60 15.66 6.15 4.63
C GLU A 60 14.19 6.08 5.10
N ALA A 61 13.27 5.94 4.17
CA ALA A 61 11.86 5.77 4.51
C ALA A 61 11.62 4.41 5.17
N PRO A 62 10.85 4.35 6.27
CA PRO A 62 10.48 3.08 6.89
C PRO A 62 9.53 2.29 5.98
N ILE A 63 9.51 0.98 6.18
CA ILE A 63 8.56 0.10 5.48
C ILE A 63 7.14 0.36 6.01
N ILE A 64 6.25 0.81 5.14
CA ILE A 64 4.86 1.09 5.49
C ILE A 64 3.98 -0.07 5.03
N ILE A 65 3.56 -0.90 5.99
CA ILE A 65 2.60 -1.98 5.75
C ILE A 65 1.46 -1.83 6.77
N PHE A 66 0.23 -1.80 6.28
CA PHE A 66 -0.97 -1.91 7.11
C PHE A 66 -1.50 -3.34 7.03
N TYR A 67 -1.28 -4.08 8.09
CA TYR A 67 -1.77 -5.45 8.22
C TYR A 67 -3.28 -5.51 8.48
N GLN A 68 -3.83 -6.67 8.24
CA GLN A 68 -5.26 -6.95 8.29
C GLN A 68 -5.93 -6.50 9.59
N ASP A 69 -5.34 -6.74 10.75
CA ASP A 69 -5.92 -6.39 12.05
C ASP A 69 -6.05 -4.87 12.27
N ILE A 70 -5.05 -4.09 11.81
CA ILE A 70 -5.08 -2.62 11.84
C ILE A 70 -6.21 -2.10 10.93
N LEU A 71 -6.30 -2.65 9.71
CA LEU A 71 -7.33 -2.27 8.74
C LEU A 71 -8.73 -2.67 9.21
N GLN A 72 -8.87 -3.84 9.83
CA GLN A 72 -10.14 -4.27 10.44
C GLN A 72 -10.55 -3.37 11.60
N TYR A 73 -9.61 -2.99 12.47
CA TYR A 73 -9.90 -2.05 13.55
C TYR A 73 -10.36 -0.69 13.01
N ALA A 74 -9.63 -0.12 12.05
CA ALA A 74 -9.99 1.14 11.40
C ALA A 74 -11.37 1.06 10.73
N ALA A 75 -11.68 -0.04 10.05
CA ALA A 75 -12.99 -0.27 9.44
C ALA A 75 -14.11 -0.36 10.49
N GLN A 76 -13.88 -1.03 11.63
CA GLN A 76 -14.83 -1.16 12.73
C GLN A 76 -15.19 0.20 13.35
N ILE A 77 -14.22 1.09 13.52
CA ILE A 77 -14.45 2.44 14.07
C ILE A 77 -14.83 3.45 12.98
N HIS A 78 -14.98 3.02 11.74
CA HIS A 78 -15.26 3.89 10.59
C HIS A 78 -14.21 5.02 10.43
N ALA A 79 -12.95 4.73 10.69
CA ALA A 79 -11.86 5.70 10.55
C ALA A 79 -11.37 5.80 9.11
N ASP A 80 -10.82 6.97 8.78
CA ASP A 80 -9.93 7.16 7.65
C ASP A 80 -8.49 6.89 8.11
N ILE A 81 -7.61 6.50 7.19
CA ILE A 81 -6.16 6.40 7.45
C ILE A 81 -5.44 7.39 6.54
N GLY A 82 -4.57 8.20 7.13
CA GLY A 82 -3.69 9.11 6.41
C GLY A 82 -2.23 8.86 6.77
N VAL A 83 -1.35 8.92 5.78
CA VAL A 83 0.11 8.91 5.95
C VAL A 83 0.65 10.20 5.37
N GLU A 84 1.34 10.94 6.20
CA GLU A 84 2.05 12.17 5.85
C GLU A 84 3.54 11.90 6.08
N ASN A 85 4.36 12.12 5.06
CA ASN A 85 5.80 11.97 5.18
C ASN A 85 6.49 13.29 4.88
N SER A 86 7.40 13.70 5.77
CA SER A 86 8.29 14.85 5.60
C SER A 86 9.72 14.34 5.46
N LEU A 87 10.30 14.52 4.28
CA LEU A 87 11.68 14.13 4.01
C LEU A 87 12.63 15.29 4.32
N TYR A 88 13.59 15.05 5.19
CA TYR A 88 14.68 15.97 5.53
C TYR A 88 15.98 15.43 4.95
N MET A 89 16.64 16.23 4.13
CA MET A 89 17.94 15.89 3.57
C MET A 89 19.02 16.60 4.39
N THR A 90 19.95 15.84 4.95
CA THR A 90 21.10 16.39 5.68
C THR A 90 22.20 16.80 4.72
N GLU A 91 22.35 16.09 3.60
CA GLU A 91 23.29 16.41 2.52
C GLU A 91 22.65 16.14 1.15
N GLU A 92 23.09 16.84 0.11
CA GLU A 92 22.74 16.43 -1.25
C GLU A 92 23.41 15.09 -1.54
N PRO A 93 22.68 14.07 -2.02
CA PRO A 93 23.28 12.78 -2.32
C PRO A 93 24.39 12.98 -3.36
N GLU A 94 25.63 12.64 -2.99
CA GLU A 94 26.68 12.46 -3.99
C GLU A 94 26.17 11.41 -5.00
N ASP A 95 26.37 11.65 -6.29
CA ASP A 95 25.88 10.80 -7.41
C ASP A 95 26.53 9.40 -7.41
N ASP A 96 26.55 8.71 -6.29
CA ASP A 96 27.18 7.39 -6.14
C ASP A 96 26.22 6.27 -6.56
N PHE A 97 25.84 6.31 -7.85
CA PHE A 97 25.04 5.26 -8.50
C PHE A 97 25.78 3.93 -8.72
N GLU A 98 27.03 3.82 -8.29
CA GLU A 98 27.81 2.59 -8.45
C GLU A 98 27.39 1.45 -7.49
N ALA A 99 26.65 1.76 -6.42
CA ALA A 99 26.26 0.78 -5.40
C ALA A 99 25.20 -0.24 -5.84
N PHE A 100 24.47 0.00 -6.93
CA PHE A 100 23.35 -0.86 -7.35
C PHE A 100 23.69 -2.03 -8.29
N GLY A 101 24.95 -2.34 -8.51
CA GLY A 101 25.40 -3.57 -9.20
C GLY A 101 24.58 -3.99 -10.44
N PRO A 102 24.27 -5.29 -10.61
CA PRO A 102 23.60 -5.83 -11.80
C PRO A 102 22.17 -5.33 -12.03
N LEU A 103 21.50 -4.79 -11.02
CA LEU A 103 20.15 -4.23 -11.14
C LEU A 103 20.13 -2.86 -11.82
N LYS A 104 21.31 -2.21 -11.92
CA LYS A 104 21.47 -0.91 -12.59
C LYS A 104 20.86 -0.90 -14.00
N ASN A 105 21.08 -1.93 -14.80
CA ASN A 105 20.56 -2.02 -16.18
C ASN A 105 19.04 -2.20 -16.26
N VAL A 106 18.43 -2.87 -15.28
CA VAL A 106 16.97 -3.04 -15.22
C VAL A 106 16.32 -1.72 -14.83
N PHE A 107 16.92 -1.00 -13.88
CA PHE A 107 16.43 0.32 -13.45
C PHE A 107 16.73 1.40 -14.48
N GLU A 108 17.90 1.41 -15.14
CA GLU A 108 18.22 2.37 -16.21
C GLU A 108 17.33 2.19 -17.44
N ASN A 109 17.02 0.98 -17.85
CA ASN A 109 16.08 0.74 -18.95
C ASN A 109 14.62 1.10 -18.60
N ALA A 110 14.20 0.88 -17.36
CA ALA A 110 12.91 1.38 -16.87
C ALA A 110 12.92 2.92 -16.70
N ARG A 111 14.09 3.49 -16.38
CA ARG A 111 14.30 4.92 -16.15
C ARG A 111 14.30 5.76 -17.44
N THR A 112 14.87 5.22 -18.52
CA THR A 112 15.16 6.03 -19.72
C THR A 112 13.99 6.07 -20.71
N LEU A 113 13.12 5.08 -20.72
CA LEU A 113 12.27 4.86 -21.90
C LEU A 113 10.88 5.44 -21.84
N THR A 114 10.28 5.80 -20.70
CA THR A 114 8.84 6.01 -20.80
C THR A 114 8.25 7.20 -20.04
N LEU A 115 8.79 7.62 -18.93
CA LEU A 115 8.07 8.56 -18.08
C LEU A 115 8.45 10.04 -18.31
N LYS A 116 9.69 10.34 -18.63
CA LYS A 116 10.11 11.71 -18.99
C LYS A 116 9.36 12.26 -20.21
N ASN A 117 9.01 11.38 -21.16
CA ASN A 117 8.36 11.78 -22.41
C ASN A 117 6.83 11.71 -22.36
N ALA A 118 6.23 10.95 -21.42
CA ALA A 118 4.79 10.77 -21.36
C ALA A 118 4.08 11.77 -20.44
N PHE A 119 4.71 12.22 -19.34
CA PHE A 119 4.01 12.98 -18.30
C PHE A 119 4.63 14.33 -17.93
N GLY A 120 5.71 14.78 -18.62
CA GLY A 120 6.29 16.12 -18.36
C GLY A 120 6.75 16.30 -16.91
N ASN A 121 7.80 15.75 -16.59
CA ASN A 121 8.88 16.00 -15.58
C ASN A 121 8.61 16.30 -14.11
N THR A 122 7.39 16.50 -13.58
CA THR A 122 7.27 17.01 -12.19
C THR A 122 6.12 16.42 -11.37
N GLN A 123 5.41 15.43 -11.88
CA GLN A 123 4.21 14.94 -11.21
C GLN A 123 4.42 13.52 -10.65
N THR A 124 3.98 13.30 -9.43
CA THR A 124 3.93 11.96 -8.83
C THR A 124 3.03 11.06 -9.67
N VAL A 125 3.51 9.87 -10.00
CA VAL A 125 2.73 8.84 -10.69
C VAL A 125 2.58 7.63 -9.78
N MET A 126 1.40 7.02 -9.79
CA MET A 126 1.08 5.87 -8.97
C MET A 126 0.48 4.74 -9.79
N LYS A 127 0.67 3.53 -9.31
CA LYS A 127 0.03 2.31 -9.80
C LYS A 127 -0.36 1.44 -8.63
N ALA A 128 -1.57 0.89 -8.64
CA ALA A 128 -2.01 -0.02 -7.61
C ALA A 128 -2.12 -1.44 -8.17
N TYR A 129 -1.75 -2.40 -7.35
CA TYR A 129 -1.84 -3.83 -7.61
C TYR A 129 -2.71 -4.48 -6.55
N LEU A 130 -3.54 -5.43 -6.94
CA LEU A 130 -4.17 -6.40 -6.05
C LEU A 130 -3.69 -7.78 -6.45
N THR A 131 -2.99 -8.46 -5.56
CA THR A 131 -2.34 -9.73 -5.84
C THR A 131 -2.75 -10.77 -4.80
N LEU A 132 -3.19 -11.94 -5.26
CA LEU A 132 -3.34 -13.14 -4.45
C LEU A 132 -2.00 -13.87 -4.45
N ILE A 133 -1.47 -14.15 -3.26
CA ILE A 133 -0.16 -14.79 -3.06
C ILE A 133 -0.33 -16.03 -2.20
N GLY A 134 0.27 -17.14 -2.61
CA GLY A 134 0.26 -18.38 -1.85
C GLY A 134 1.32 -19.35 -2.38
N ASP A 135 1.67 -20.36 -1.58
CA ASP A 135 2.74 -21.31 -1.93
C ASP A 135 2.48 -21.99 -3.28
N SER A 136 1.24 -22.48 -3.48
CA SER A 136 0.82 -23.08 -4.73
C SER A 136 -0.71 -23.13 -4.83
N PHE A 137 -1.27 -22.64 -5.94
CA PHE A 137 -2.70 -22.75 -6.23
C PHE A 137 -2.96 -22.77 -7.75
N ASP A 138 -4.16 -23.26 -8.13
CA ASP A 138 -4.60 -23.25 -9.53
C ASP A 138 -5.08 -21.86 -9.96
N THR A 139 -4.25 -21.15 -10.68
CA THR A 139 -4.55 -19.81 -11.19
C THR A 139 -5.70 -19.79 -12.21
N GLY A 140 -5.93 -20.89 -12.92
CA GLY A 140 -7.07 -21.06 -13.83
C GLY A 140 -8.39 -21.16 -13.08
N LEU A 141 -8.40 -21.87 -11.95
CA LEU A 141 -9.57 -21.95 -11.08
C LEU A 141 -9.87 -20.61 -10.43
N VAL A 142 -8.85 -19.90 -9.94
CA VAL A 142 -8.98 -18.53 -9.40
C VAL A 142 -9.59 -17.58 -10.46
N THR A 143 -9.05 -17.59 -11.68
CA THR A 143 -9.57 -16.83 -12.82
C THR A 143 -11.06 -17.09 -13.05
N LYS A 144 -11.47 -18.36 -13.02
CA LYS A 144 -12.87 -18.75 -13.20
C LYS A 144 -13.76 -18.30 -12.03
N GLN A 145 -13.29 -18.42 -10.79
CA GLN A 145 -14.02 -18.03 -9.60
C GLN A 145 -14.23 -16.52 -9.52
N ILE A 146 -13.22 -15.73 -9.87
CA ILE A 146 -13.31 -14.25 -9.89
C ILE A 146 -14.08 -13.76 -11.11
N GLY A 147 -14.03 -14.50 -12.22
CA GLY A 147 -14.70 -14.14 -13.47
C GLY A 147 -13.95 -13.08 -14.30
N MET A 148 -12.64 -12.96 -14.11
CA MET A 148 -11.79 -12.05 -14.90
C MET A 148 -10.39 -12.61 -15.12
N THR A 149 -9.76 -12.20 -16.22
CA THR A 149 -8.37 -12.55 -16.54
C THR A 149 -7.42 -11.64 -15.75
N PRO A 150 -6.36 -12.19 -15.12
CA PRO A 150 -5.36 -11.39 -14.43
C PRO A 150 -4.46 -10.63 -15.40
N ASP A 151 -3.91 -9.53 -14.94
CA ASP A 151 -2.87 -8.76 -15.63
C ASP A 151 -1.48 -9.36 -15.37
N ASN A 152 -1.31 -10.08 -14.25
CA ASN A 152 -0.07 -10.71 -13.84
C ASN A 152 -0.31 -12.11 -13.29
N LEU A 153 0.49 -13.05 -13.77
CA LEU A 153 0.55 -14.43 -13.28
C LEU A 153 2.00 -14.83 -13.07
N ARG A 154 2.31 -15.40 -11.92
CA ARG A 154 3.63 -15.99 -11.65
C ARG A 154 3.47 -17.36 -11.01
N ARG A 155 4.45 -18.22 -11.25
CA ARG A 155 4.48 -19.60 -10.73
C ARG A 155 5.77 -19.85 -9.96
N PRO A 156 5.79 -20.81 -9.01
CA PRO A 156 6.96 -21.10 -8.18
C PRO A 156 8.19 -21.54 -8.96
N ASP A 157 8.02 -22.07 -10.17
CA ASP A 157 9.07 -22.56 -11.06
C ASP A 157 9.55 -21.51 -12.08
N GLU A 158 9.01 -20.31 -12.03
CA GLU A 158 9.40 -19.21 -12.91
C GLU A 158 10.77 -18.68 -12.50
N VAL A 159 11.67 -18.57 -13.48
CA VAL A 159 13.01 -18.01 -13.26
C VAL A 159 12.95 -16.50 -13.40
N LEU A 160 13.31 -15.79 -12.34
CA LEU A 160 13.42 -14.35 -12.37
C LEU A 160 14.63 -13.88 -13.20
N GLY A 161 14.63 -12.63 -13.62
CA GLY A 161 15.72 -12.05 -14.42
C GLY A 161 17.11 -12.10 -13.77
N ASN A 162 17.19 -12.32 -12.46
CA ASN A 162 18.42 -12.55 -11.70
C ASN A 162 18.79 -14.04 -11.54
N GLY A 163 18.05 -14.95 -12.17
CA GLY A 163 18.28 -16.40 -12.12
C GLY A 163 17.71 -17.11 -10.88
N MET A 164 17.04 -16.39 -9.97
CA MET A 164 16.36 -17.01 -8.83
C MET A 164 14.99 -17.56 -9.24
N LEU A 165 14.56 -18.62 -8.57
CA LEU A 165 13.20 -19.15 -8.73
C LEU A 165 12.23 -18.27 -7.94
N PHE A 166 11.07 -18.01 -8.52
CA PHE A 166 9.98 -17.36 -7.83
C PHE A 166 9.33 -18.36 -6.87
N GLY A 167 9.44 -18.11 -5.57
CA GLY A 167 9.14 -19.12 -4.54
C GLY A 167 7.66 -19.39 -4.28
N HIS A 168 6.72 -18.69 -4.96
CA HIS A 168 5.28 -18.80 -4.70
C HIS A 168 4.46 -18.58 -5.98
N THR A 169 3.14 -18.78 -5.87
CA THR A 169 2.18 -18.52 -6.96
C THR A 169 1.57 -17.14 -6.76
N GLU A 170 1.48 -16.35 -7.83
CA GLU A 170 0.76 -15.08 -7.85
C GLU A 170 -0.31 -15.06 -8.94
N TRP A 171 -1.46 -14.48 -8.59
CA TRP A 171 -2.51 -14.05 -9.50
C TRP A 171 -2.85 -12.60 -9.18
N GLY A 172 -2.77 -11.69 -10.15
CA GLY A 172 -2.90 -10.27 -9.84
C GLY A 172 -3.53 -9.42 -10.94
N ILE A 173 -4.11 -8.31 -10.52
CA ILE A 173 -4.59 -7.23 -11.38
C ILE A 173 -3.93 -5.92 -10.97
N ALA A 174 -3.89 -4.97 -11.90
CA ALA A 174 -3.27 -3.67 -11.66
C ALA A 174 -4.04 -2.54 -12.36
N THR A 175 -3.94 -1.32 -11.83
CA THR A 175 -4.33 -0.13 -12.59
C THR A 175 -3.29 0.18 -13.66
N GLU A 176 -3.61 1.08 -14.57
CA GLU A 176 -2.58 1.76 -15.34
C GLU A 176 -1.72 2.66 -14.42
N LEU A 177 -0.53 3.02 -14.91
CA LEU A 177 0.29 4.03 -14.24
C LEU A 177 -0.33 5.40 -14.49
N GLU A 178 -0.74 6.09 -13.43
CA GLU A 178 -1.47 7.35 -13.53
C GLU A 178 -0.78 8.46 -12.76
N VAL A 179 -0.85 9.67 -13.31
CA VAL A 179 -0.53 10.89 -12.55
C VAL A 179 -1.64 11.10 -11.53
N CYS A 180 -1.32 10.98 -10.27
CA CYS A 180 -2.28 11.23 -9.19
C CYS A 180 -1.61 11.59 -7.87
N ASP A 181 -2.31 12.41 -7.08
CA ASP A 181 -1.87 12.86 -5.77
C ASP A 181 -2.62 12.12 -4.65
N HIS A 182 -3.57 11.24 -5.02
CA HIS A 182 -4.45 10.59 -4.06
C HIS A 182 -4.62 9.09 -4.34
N VAL A 183 -4.35 8.28 -3.36
CA VAL A 183 -4.46 6.81 -3.44
C VAL A 183 -5.92 6.33 -3.50
N GLY A 184 -6.84 7.01 -2.82
CA GLY A 184 -8.24 6.60 -2.74
C GLY A 184 -8.94 6.40 -4.09
N PRO A 185 -8.91 7.38 -5.01
CA PRO A 185 -9.45 7.21 -6.36
C PRO A 185 -8.80 6.08 -7.14
N LEU A 186 -7.48 5.91 -7.02
CA LEU A 186 -6.74 4.85 -7.69
C LEU A 186 -7.20 3.46 -7.24
N LEU A 187 -7.37 3.26 -5.93
CA LEU A 187 -7.85 1.99 -5.38
C LEU A 187 -9.31 1.72 -5.76
N ARG A 188 -10.17 2.74 -5.81
CA ARG A 188 -11.55 2.54 -6.31
C ARG A 188 -11.54 2.06 -7.77
N LYS A 189 -10.73 2.65 -8.65
CA LYS A 189 -10.57 2.17 -10.03
C LYS A 189 -10.11 0.72 -10.08
N LEU A 190 -9.20 0.31 -9.19
CA LEU A 190 -8.75 -1.08 -9.10
C LEU A 190 -9.91 -2.00 -8.70
N PHE A 191 -10.66 -1.65 -7.66
CA PHE A 191 -11.76 -2.44 -7.16
C PHE A 191 -12.96 -2.50 -8.12
N ASP A 192 -13.24 -1.41 -8.84
CA ASP A 192 -14.31 -1.34 -9.85
C ASP A 192 -14.06 -2.26 -11.06
N ARG A 193 -12.81 -2.68 -11.29
CA ARG A 193 -12.48 -3.69 -12.31
C ARG A 193 -12.94 -5.10 -11.93
N ILE A 194 -13.15 -5.36 -10.64
CA ILE A 194 -13.39 -6.71 -10.12
C ILE A 194 -14.89 -6.98 -10.16
N PRO A 195 -15.35 -8.02 -10.90
CA PRO A 195 -16.77 -8.29 -11.07
C PRO A 195 -17.44 -8.85 -9.81
N CYS A 196 -16.65 -9.33 -8.84
CA CYS A 196 -17.16 -9.87 -7.58
C CYS A 196 -16.81 -8.94 -6.40
N GLY A 197 -17.57 -9.02 -5.32
CA GLY A 197 -17.33 -8.20 -4.14
C GLY A 197 -16.19 -8.72 -3.25
N PRO A 198 -15.77 -7.93 -2.23
CA PRO A 198 -14.65 -8.28 -1.35
C PRO A 198 -14.86 -9.59 -0.58
N GLN A 199 -16.10 -9.93 -0.20
CA GLN A 199 -16.39 -11.19 0.46
C GLN A 199 -16.11 -12.41 -0.44
N ALA A 200 -16.41 -12.32 -1.74
CA ALA A 200 -16.11 -13.39 -2.68
C ALA A 200 -14.60 -13.56 -2.88
N LEU A 201 -13.85 -12.45 -2.93
CA LEU A 201 -12.38 -12.47 -2.96
C LEU A 201 -11.80 -13.13 -1.70
N TYR A 202 -12.32 -12.81 -0.51
CA TYR A 202 -11.93 -13.46 0.73
C TYR A 202 -12.12 -14.98 0.67
N GLU A 203 -13.29 -15.45 0.18
CA GLU A 203 -13.54 -16.89 0.04
C GLU A 203 -12.60 -17.57 -0.97
N VAL A 204 -12.20 -16.86 -2.03
CA VAL A 204 -11.17 -17.35 -2.97
C VAL A 204 -9.85 -17.53 -2.23
N ALA A 205 -9.36 -16.51 -1.51
CA ALA A 205 -8.11 -16.61 -0.76
C ALA A 205 -8.14 -17.77 0.24
N ARG A 206 -9.22 -17.88 1.02
CA ARG A 206 -9.41 -18.94 2.00
C ARG A 206 -9.41 -20.34 1.36
N THR A 207 -10.07 -20.49 0.20
CA THR A 207 -10.17 -21.78 -0.51
C THR A 207 -8.81 -22.25 -1.03
N HIS A 208 -7.97 -21.31 -1.42
CA HIS A 208 -6.66 -21.57 -1.98
C HIS A 208 -5.49 -21.46 -0.99
N THR A 209 -5.78 -21.25 0.30
CA THR A 209 -4.76 -21.03 1.36
C THR A 209 -3.76 -19.95 0.93
N ALA A 210 -4.29 -18.82 0.47
CA ALA A 210 -3.56 -17.70 -0.07
C ALA A 210 -4.02 -16.38 0.58
N GLU A 211 -3.27 -15.31 0.37
CA GLU A 211 -3.54 -14.01 0.98
C GLU A 211 -3.62 -12.91 -0.07
N TRP A 212 -4.50 -11.94 0.14
CA TRP A 212 -4.59 -10.75 -0.69
C TRP A 212 -3.63 -9.66 -0.23
N HIS A 213 -2.82 -9.18 -1.15
CA HIS A 213 -1.93 -8.05 -0.94
C HIS A 213 -2.28 -6.92 -1.91
N ILE A 214 -2.36 -5.71 -1.38
CA ILE A 214 -2.44 -4.50 -2.18
C ILE A 214 -1.08 -3.83 -2.10
N LEU A 215 -0.45 -3.62 -3.24
CA LEU A 215 0.79 -2.89 -3.37
C LEU A 215 0.54 -1.60 -4.13
N ILE A 216 0.98 -0.49 -3.57
CA ILE A 216 0.92 0.82 -4.20
C ILE A 216 2.34 1.22 -4.58
N LEU A 217 2.60 1.23 -5.88
CA LEU A 217 3.83 1.76 -6.44
C LEU A 217 3.70 3.27 -6.55
N VAL A 218 4.63 3.99 -5.93
CA VAL A 218 4.70 5.45 -5.97
C VAL A 218 6.03 5.85 -6.62
N LYS A 219 5.97 6.61 -7.71
CA LYS A 219 7.16 7.17 -8.37
C LYS A 219 7.11 8.68 -8.23
N MET A 220 8.08 9.23 -7.54
CA MET A 220 8.19 10.65 -7.23
C MET A 220 9.30 11.30 -8.06
N TYR A 221 8.99 12.43 -8.68
CA TYR A 221 9.95 13.22 -9.48
C TYR A 221 10.46 14.46 -8.75
N GLU A 222 9.76 14.90 -7.71
CA GLU A 222 10.16 15.95 -6.79
C GLU A 222 10.25 15.39 -5.38
N LYS A 223 11.06 16.01 -4.53
CA LYS A 223 11.26 15.62 -3.12
C LYS A 223 9.99 15.79 -2.26
N LYS A 224 8.80 15.62 -2.85
CA LYS A 224 7.52 15.68 -2.17
C LYS A 224 6.86 14.31 -2.15
N PHE A 225 6.78 13.74 -0.98
CA PHE A 225 5.99 12.55 -0.75
C PHE A 225 4.49 12.92 -0.86
N PRO A 226 3.71 12.21 -1.67
CA PRO A 226 2.28 12.47 -1.72
C PRO A 226 1.62 12.10 -0.40
N ALA A 227 0.63 12.88 0.02
CA ALA A 227 -0.19 12.50 1.17
C ALA A 227 -1.01 11.24 0.81
N LEU A 228 -0.72 10.13 1.47
CA LEU A 228 -1.43 8.88 1.24
C LEU A 228 -2.68 8.87 2.13
N TYR A 229 -3.83 9.08 1.51
CA TYR A 229 -5.11 9.10 2.21
C TYR A 229 -6.01 7.96 1.75
N PHE A 230 -6.44 7.14 2.70
CA PHE A 230 -7.33 6.01 2.50
C PHE A 230 -8.72 6.34 3.04
N PRO A 231 -9.70 6.59 2.16
CA PRO A 231 -11.08 6.81 2.57
C PRO A 231 -11.69 5.56 3.22
N ARG A 232 -12.67 5.75 4.09
CA ARG A 232 -13.36 4.67 4.84
C ARG A 232 -13.94 3.58 3.98
N ASP A 233 -14.48 3.92 2.81
CA ASP A 233 -15.02 2.95 1.87
C ASP A 233 -13.94 2.00 1.33
N VAL A 234 -12.75 2.54 1.03
CA VAL A 234 -11.57 1.79 0.62
C VAL A 234 -11.08 0.89 1.77
N ILE A 235 -10.92 1.45 2.98
CA ILE A 235 -10.49 0.67 4.15
C ILE A 235 -11.47 -0.46 4.43
N ARG A 236 -12.78 -0.19 4.37
CA ARG A 236 -13.80 -1.21 4.57
C ARG A 236 -13.73 -2.32 3.54
N TYR A 237 -13.53 -1.97 2.27
CA TYR A 237 -13.37 -2.96 1.21
C TYR A 237 -12.19 -3.89 1.49
N ILE A 238 -11.03 -3.32 1.83
CA ILE A 238 -9.81 -4.09 2.10
C ILE A 238 -9.94 -4.93 3.37
N ALA A 239 -10.56 -4.39 4.41
CA ALA A 239 -10.84 -5.15 5.64
C ALA A 239 -11.76 -6.36 5.39
N GLN A 240 -12.75 -6.22 4.50
CA GLN A 240 -13.66 -7.31 4.14
C GLN A 240 -12.99 -8.41 3.30
N LEU A 241 -12.02 -8.05 2.47
CA LEU A 241 -11.25 -9.03 1.73
C LEU A 241 -10.11 -9.65 2.56
N HIS A 242 -9.89 -9.17 3.79
CA HIS A 242 -8.84 -9.59 4.70
C HIS A 242 -7.42 -9.40 4.11
N GLY A 243 -7.23 -8.34 3.33
CA GLY A 243 -5.95 -8.02 2.69
C GLY A 243 -5.04 -7.15 3.55
N ALA A 244 -3.79 -7.05 3.12
CA ALA A 244 -2.80 -6.09 3.60
C ALA A 244 -2.52 -5.02 2.55
N ILE A 245 -2.04 -3.85 2.96
CA ILE A 245 -1.59 -2.78 2.07
C ILE A 245 -0.12 -2.52 2.36
N GLY A 246 0.68 -2.54 1.31
CA GLY A 246 2.08 -2.12 1.32
C GLY A 246 2.36 -1.02 0.30
N PHE A 247 3.45 -0.33 0.51
CA PHE A 247 3.94 0.70 -0.39
C PHE A 247 5.32 0.32 -0.90
N ASP A 248 5.55 0.63 -2.16
CA ASP A 248 6.84 0.52 -2.82
C ASP A 248 7.16 1.88 -3.44
N ASP A 249 8.13 2.58 -2.85
CA ASP A 249 8.42 3.97 -3.16
C ASP A 249 9.70 4.06 -3.99
N TYR A 250 9.64 4.79 -5.11
CA TYR A 250 10.78 5.09 -5.94
C TYR A 250 10.93 6.59 -6.13
N PHE A 251 12.08 7.11 -5.73
CA PHE A 251 12.50 8.46 -6.07
C PHE A 251 13.16 8.45 -7.45
N LEU A 252 12.67 9.31 -8.35
CA LEU A 252 13.26 9.52 -9.67
C LEU A 252 13.85 10.93 -9.68
N PHE A 253 15.16 11.01 -9.75
CA PHE A 253 15.94 12.26 -9.83
C PHE A 253 15.96 12.84 -11.24
#